data_f522df8de19c0741eeacc96b6b9321c1
#
_entry.id   f522df8de19c0741eeacc96b6b9321c1
#
_cell.length_a   1.000
_cell.length_b   1.000
_cell.length_c   1.000
_cell.angle_alpha   90.00
_cell.angle_beta   90.00
_cell.angle_gamma   90.00
#
_symmetry.space_group_name_H-M   'P 1'
#
loop_
_entity.id
_entity.type
_entity.pdbx_description
1 polymer ?
#
loop_
_entity_poly.entity_id
_entity_poly.type
_entity_poly.pdbx_seq_one_letter_code
_entity_poly.pdbx_strand_id
1 'polypeptide(L)'
;MKLFKIYQDINTDYDTFDSAVVVANSAEEAQNIQPSGGSGSFDMYESWVSRPDLVEVLYLGEVSHSILDEDIYPGAIICASRRSR
;
A
#
# COMPACT_ATOMS: atom_id res chain seq x y z
N MET A 1 7.48 -11.76 -7.20
CA MET A 1 6.67 -10.65 -6.67
C MET A 1 5.55 -11.18 -5.79
N LYS A 2 5.23 -10.46 -4.75
CA LYS A 2 4.24 -10.85 -3.76
C LYS A 2 3.14 -9.81 -3.67
N LEU A 3 1.94 -10.25 -3.28
CA LEU A 3 0.84 -9.37 -2.96
C LEU A 3 0.74 -9.18 -1.46
N PHE A 4 0.59 -7.95 -1.05
CA PHE A 4 0.39 -7.60 0.35
C PHE A 4 -0.81 -6.67 0.49
N LYS A 5 -1.52 -6.81 1.60
CA LYS A 5 -2.46 -5.80 2.05
C LYS A 5 -1.73 -4.92 3.05
N ILE A 6 -1.71 -3.63 2.79
CA ILE A 6 -1.19 -2.65 3.75
C ILE A 6 -2.39 -1.89 4.32
N TYR A 7 -2.37 -1.64 5.62
CA TYR A 7 -3.52 -1.01 6.28
C TYR A 7 -3.08 -0.25 7.53
N GLN A 8 -3.91 0.67 7.94
CA GLN A 8 -3.70 1.45 9.14
C GLN A 8 -5.05 1.92 9.71
N ASP A 9 -5.11 2.11 11.01
CA ASP A 9 -6.29 2.67 11.68
C ASP A 9 -5.90 3.77 12.67
N ILE A 10 -4.74 4.36 12.47
CA ILE A 10 -4.22 5.45 13.30
C ILE A 10 -4.75 6.78 12.80
N ASN A 11 -4.61 7.04 11.50
CA ASN A 11 -5.16 8.22 10.87
C ASN A 11 -6.53 7.88 10.28
N THR A 12 -7.58 8.24 11.01
CA THR A 12 -8.95 7.93 10.64
C THR A 12 -9.73 9.16 10.19
N ASP A 13 -9.03 10.21 9.84
CA ASP A 13 -9.63 11.44 9.36
C ASP A 13 -10.38 11.23 8.06
N TYR A 14 -11.25 12.17 7.75
CA TYR A 14 -12.00 12.14 6.49
C TYR A 14 -11.03 12.11 5.31
N ASP A 15 -11.40 11.29 4.32
CA ASP A 15 -10.65 11.17 3.06
C ASP A 15 -9.24 10.57 3.21
N THR A 16 -9.03 9.74 4.22
CA THR A 16 -7.80 8.97 4.36
C THR A 16 -7.98 7.57 3.79
N PHE A 17 -6.88 6.95 3.36
CA PHE A 17 -6.90 5.55 2.97
C PHE A 17 -6.85 4.67 4.23
N ASP A 18 -7.68 3.64 4.27
CA ASP A 18 -7.61 2.65 5.35
C ASP A 18 -6.79 1.43 4.95
N SER A 19 -6.78 1.08 3.66
CA SER A 19 -6.02 -0.07 3.19
C SER A 19 -5.74 0.03 1.71
N ALA A 20 -4.79 -0.79 1.26
CA ALA A 20 -4.50 -0.97 -0.16
C ALA A 20 -3.93 -2.36 -0.39
N VAL A 21 -4.09 -2.89 -1.60
CA VAL A 21 -3.40 -4.10 -2.03
C VAL A 21 -2.29 -3.67 -2.97
N VAL A 22 -1.07 -4.10 -2.66
CA VAL A 22 0.13 -3.65 -3.36
C VAL A 22 0.98 -4.84 -3.77
N VAL A 23 1.83 -4.64 -4.76
CA VAL A 23 2.83 -5.59 -5.21
C VAL A 23 4.18 -5.18 -4.65
N ALA A 24 4.88 -6.11 -4.02
CA ALA A 24 6.22 -5.83 -3.49
C ALA A 24 7.02 -7.13 -3.43
N ASN A 25 8.33 -7.00 -3.27
CA ASN A 25 9.20 -8.17 -3.13
C ASN A 25 9.34 -8.61 -1.68
N SER A 26 9.03 -7.73 -0.74
CA SER A 26 9.11 -8.03 0.69
C SER A 26 8.09 -7.20 1.45
N ALA A 27 7.82 -7.60 2.70
CA ALA A 27 6.93 -6.86 3.59
C ALA A 27 7.48 -5.46 3.89
N GLU A 28 8.79 -5.34 4.01
CA GLU A 28 9.43 -4.05 4.23
C GLU A 28 9.20 -3.10 3.06
N GLU A 29 9.32 -3.61 1.83
CA GLU A 29 9.02 -2.84 0.63
C GLU A 29 7.56 -2.40 0.60
N ALA A 30 6.65 -3.32 0.92
CA ALA A 30 5.22 -3.02 0.96
C ALA A 30 4.89 -1.93 1.98
N GLN A 31 5.58 -1.96 3.12
CA GLN A 31 5.38 -1.01 4.20
C GLN A 31 5.71 0.43 3.77
N ASN A 32 6.57 0.59 2.78
CA ASN A 32 7.00 1.90 2.29
C ASN A 32 6.18 2.41 1.10
N ILE A 33 5.17 1.67 0.68
CA ILE A 33 4.29 2.09 -0.42
C ILE A 33 3.16 2.94 0.14
N GLN A 34 2.90 4.07 -0.50
CA GLN A 34 1.79 4.95 -0.13
C GLN A 34 0.61 4.73 -1.09
N PRO A 35 -0.61 4.53 -0.58
CA PRO A 35 -1.78 4.31 -1.42
C PRO A 35 -2.09 5.43 -2.40
N SER A 36 -1.59 6.62 -2.15
CA SER A 36 -1.74 7.76 -3.07
C SER A 36 -0.87 7.65 -4.31
N GLY A 37 -0.01 6.62 -4.38
CA GLY A 37 0.85 6.40 -5.52
C GLY A 37 2.25 6.96 -5.38
N GLY A 38 2.54 7.62 -4.29
CA GLY A 38 3.88 8.14 -4.05
C GLY A 38 4.81 7.07 -3.51
N SER A 39 6.05 7.08 -3.96
CA SER A 39 7.10 6.27 -3.35
C SER A 39 8.15 7.22 -2.81
N GLY A 40 8.69 6.92 -1.66
CA GLY A 40 9.70 7.76 -1.03
C GLY A 40 9.23 8.33 0.29
N SER A 41 9.29 9.63 0.45
CA SER A 41 8.96 10.24 1.73
C SER A 41 7.47 10.19 2.00
N PHE A 42 7.13 9.90 3.25
CA PHE A 42 5.74 9.93 3.68
C PHE A 42 5.31 11.39 3.83
N ASP A 43 4.19 11.71 3.23
CA ASP A 43 3.69 13.06 3.15
C ASP A 43 3.10 13.48 4.50
N MET A 44 3.27 14.74 4.82
CA MET A 44 2.70 15.31 6.04
C MET A 44 1.20 15.55 5.97
N TYR A 45 0.63 15.56 4.77
CA TYR A 45 -0.80 15.82 4.62
C TYR A 45 -1.56 14.56 4.39
N GLU A 46 -1.47 13.75 5.22
CA GLU A 46 -1.68 12.46 5.18
C GLU A 46 -3.01 11.92 4.87
N SER A 47 -3.17 11.48 3.66
CA SER A 47 -4.16 10.46 3.36
C SER A 47 -3.74 9.09 3.90
N TRP A 48 -2.62 9.03 4.60
CA TRP A 48 -2.03 7.78 5.12
C TRP A 48 -1.46 8.04 6.51
N VAL A 49 -0.43 7.32 6.91
CA VAL A 49 0.25 7.52 8.20
C VAL A 49 1.57 8.26 8.00
N SER A 50 2.09 8.84 9.07
CA SER A 50 3.28 9.70 8.99
C SER A 50 4.60 8.95 8.93
N ARG A 51 4.61 7.64 9.21
CA ARG A 51 5.82 6.83 9.20
C ARG A 51 5.52 5.42 8.72
N PRO A 52 6.46 4.78 8.00
CA PRO A 52 6.24 3.41 7.52
C PRO A 52 6.02 2.40 8.64
N ASP A 53 6.65 2.58 9.79
CA ASP A 53 6.53 1.65 10.91
C ASP A 53 5.13 1.60 11.51
N LEU A 54 4.27 2.54 11.16
CA LEU A 54 2.87 2.55 11.58
C LEU A 54 1.95 1.77 10.63
N VAL A 55 2.49 1.32 9.50
CA VAL A 55 1.72 0.57 8.51
C VAL A 55 1.72 -0.91 8.88
N GLU A 56 0.54 -1.50 8.92
CA GLU A 56 0.38 -2.94 9.10
C GLU A 56 0.45 -3.61 7.74
N VAL A 57 1.06 -4.78 7.67
CA VAL A 57 1.28 -5.51 6.42
C VAL A 57 0.79 -6.94 6.58
N LEU A 58 -0.04 -7.39 5.64
CA LEU A 58 -0.54 -8.75 5.58
C LEU A 58 -0.16 -9.38 4.25
N TYR A 59 0.55 -10.50 4.29
CA TYR A 59 0.92 -11.24 3.09
C TYR A 59 -0.31 -11.95 2.52
N LEU A 60 -0.58 -11.73 1.24
CA LEU A 60 -1.74 -12.33 0.57
C LEU A 60 -1.37 -13.50 -0.35
N GLY A 61 -0.21 -13.46 -0.96
CA GLY A 61 0.20 -14.52 -1.89
C GLY A 61 1.24 -14.06 -2.90
N GLU A 62 1.57 -14.96 -3.81
CA GLU A 62 2.52 -14.69 -4.88
C GLU A 62 1.80 -14.18 -6.12
N VAL A 63 2.48 -13.28 -6.86
CA VAL A 63 2.00 -12.85 -8.16
C VAL A 63 2.60 -13.79 -9.22
N SER A 64 1.73 -14.32 -10.09
CA SER A 64 2.18 -15.22 -11.15
C SER A 64 2.93 -14.44 -12.22
N HIS A 65 4.12 -14.91 -12.58
CA HIS A 65 4.91 -14.33 -13.66
C HIS A 65 4.33 -14.63 -15.06
N SER A 66 3.34 -15.50 -15.15
CA SER A 66 2.69 -15.79 -16.42
C SER A 66 1.71 -14.72 -16.84
N ILE A 67 1.38 -13.81 -15.93
CA ILE A 67 0.53 -12.66 -16.23
C ILE A 67 1.45 -11.47 -16.49
N LEU A 68 1.80 -11.26 -17.75
CA LEU A 68 2.59 -10.12 -18.16
C LEU A 68 1.68 -8.92 -18.34
N ASP A 69 1.37 -8.28 -17.24
CA ASP A 69 0.62 -7.05 -17.24
C ASP A 69 1.58 -5.92 -16.90
N GLU A 70 1.63 -4.90 -17.74
CA GLU A 70 2.48 -3.74 -17.54
C GLU A 70 2.18 -3.00 -16.27
N ASP A 71 0.96 -3.18 -15.73
CA ASP A 71 0.53 -2.52 -14.51
C ASP A 71 0.93 -3.29 -13.25
N ILE A 72 1.51 -4.47 -13.40
CA ILE A 72 1.93 -5.30 -12.26
C ILE A 72 3.45 -5.29 -12.16
N TYR A 73 3.96 -4.49 -11.25
CA TYR A 73 5.39 -4.34 -11.02
C TYR A 73 5.61 -4.04 -9.53
N PRO A 74 6.81 -4.25 -8.98
CA PRO A 74 7.07 -3.93 -7.59
C PRO A 74 6.80 -2.44 -7.31
N GLY A 75 5.96 -2.19 -6.32
CA GLY A 75 5.49 -0.85 -5.99
C GLY A 75 4.11 -0.52 -6.55
N ALA A 76 3.56 -1.38 -7.43
CA ALA A 76 2.25 -1.15 -8.00
C ALA A 76 1.14 -1.26 -6.96
N ILE A 77 0.16 -0.39 -7.07
CA ILE A 77 -1.04 -0.41 -6.24
C ILE A 77 -2.15 -1.02 -7.07
N ILE A 78 -2.65 -2.18 -6.61
CA ILE A 78 -3.70 -2.91 -7.31
C ILE A 78 -5.06 -2.27 -7.04
N CYS A 79 -5.31 -1.97 -5.78
CA CYS A 79 -6.52 -1.25 -5.37
C CYS A 79 -6.28 -0.59 -4.02
N ALA A 80 -7.07 0.42 -3.73
CA ALA A 80 -6.98 1.12 -2.46
C ALA A 80 -8.37 1.46 -1.98
N SER A 81 -8.57 1.44 -0.67
CA SER A 81 -9.84 1.74 -0.03
C SER A 81 -9.70 3.03 0.77
N ARG A 82 -10.60 3.96 0.54
CA ARG A 82 -10.65 5.23 1.24
C ARG A 82 -11.77 5.22 2.27
N ARG A 83 -11.50 5.89 3.38
CA ARG A 83 -12.55 6.19 4.34
C ARG A 83 -13.39 7.32 3.77
N SER A 84 -14.70 7.12 3.71
CA SER A 84 -15.62 8.14 3.25
C SER A 84 -16.77 8.23 4.24
N ARG A 85 -17.39 9.37 4.28
CA ARG A 85 -18.59 9.56 5.07
C ARG A 85 -19.84 9.47 4.24
#